data_91354d78ae6d9fec7e10bbcada98914c
#
_entry.id   91354d78ae6d9fec7e10bbcada98914c
#
_cell.length_a   1.000
_cell.length_b   1.000
_cell.length_c   1.000
_cell.angle_alpha   90.00
_cell.angle_beta   90.00
_cell.angle_gamma   90.00
#
_symmetry.space_group_name_H-M   'P 1'
#
loop_
_entity.id
_entity.type
_entity.pdbx_description
1 polymer ?
#
loop_
_entity_poly.entity_id
_entity_poly.type
_entity_poly.pdbx_seq_one_letter_code
_entity_poly.pdbx_strand_id
1 'polypeptide(L)'
;MAERIRQTIQSPYLPTAMVLSGWLLAALGYWGAWVWAAPVGLRVPGIDLAEYVKFIAEVRNGQIRLTREVFLFPLVAISLSMSLLAQRSELRLPSVLRWLINLLAIPVALAMLPPAWTPSLLTTPEFIKQTVAMAICIVAAGLSYPLLRRMPLTVSAIFVAILALASLVLPVSAFLKLRIPLDAIYGHPVDFGSGPILLTIGLLLVASSPLLLARRR
;
A
#
# COMPACT_ATOMS: atom_id res chain seq x y z
N MET A 1 -35.32 3.40 -0.66
CA MET A 1 -33.93 3.26 -0.25
C MET A 1 -33.23 2.10 -0.97
N ALA A 2 -33.80 0.89 -0.98
CA ALA A 2 -33.23 -0.30 -1.63
C ALA A 2 -32.99 -0.13 -3.15
N GLU A 3 -33.91 0.53 -3.85
CA GLU A 3 -33.79 0.76 -5.30
C GLU A 3 -32.66 1.71 -5.68
N ARG A 4 -32.42 2.77 -4.91
CA ARG A 4 -31.26 3.67 -5.08
C ARG A 4 -29.94 2.94 -4.84
N ILE A 5 -29.87 2.07 -3.83
CA ILE A 5 -28.68 1.25 -3.54
C ILE A 5 -28.43 0.30 -4.72
N ARG A 6 -29.47 -0.33 -5.26
CA ARG A 6 -29.36 -1.23 -6.42
C ARG A 6 -28.87 -0.51 -7.67
N GLN A 7 -29.39 0.71 -7.95
CA GLN A 7 -28.93 1.55 -9.06
C GLN A 7 -27.47 1.98 -8.89
N THR A 8 -27.05 2.33 -7.67
CA THR A 8 -25.65 2.69 -7.38
C THR A 8 -24.71 1.51 -7.59
N ILE A 9 -25.11 0.31 -7.13
CA ILE A 9 -24.32 -0.92 -7.33
C ILE A 9 -24.21 -1.29 -8.81
N GLN A 10 -25.20 -0.96 -9.62
CA GLN A 10 -25.19 -1.20 -11.07
C GLN A 10 -24.44 -0.13 -11.87
N SER A 11 -24.04 0.98 -11.24
CA SER A 11 -23.30 2.05 -11.92
C SER A 11 -22.01 1.52 -12.55
N PRO A 12 -21.78 1.78 -13.84
CA PRO A 12 -20.57 1.35 -14.54
C PRO A 12 -19.29 2.04 -14.02
N TYR A 13 -19.44 3.17 -13.31
CA TYR A 13 -18.35 3.94 -12.74
C TYR A 13 -18.01 3.56 -11.29
N LEU A 14 -18.83 2.75 -10.63
CA LEU A 14 -18.60 2.36 -9.23
C LEU A 14 -17.20 1.73 -9.02
N PRO A 15 -16.76 0.74 -9.81
CA PRO A 15 -15.43 0.16 -9.63
C PRO A 15 -14.31 1.19 -9.82
N THR A 16 -14.47 2.12 -10.76
CA THR A 16 -13.50 3.20 -10.99
C THR A 16 -13.40 4.14 -9.78
N ALA A 17 -14.54 4.56 -9.26
CA ALA A 17 -14.58 5.39 -8.05
C ALA A 17 -13.96 4.66 -6.85
N MET A 18 -14.26 3.36 -6.67
CA MET A 18 -13.69 2.55 -5.60
C MET A 18 -12.17 2.44 -5.69
N VAL A 19 -11.61 2.18 -6.89
CA VAL A 19 -10.16 2.04 -7.02
C VAL A 19 -9.44 3.37 -6.84
N LEU A 20 -9.99 4.47 -7.37
CA LEU A 20 -9.38 5.81 -7.21
C LEU A 20 -9.42 6.27 -5.76
N SER A 21 -10.57 6.17 -5.09
CA SER A 21 -10.67 6.48 -3.66
C SER A 21 -9.83 5.53 -2.82
N GLY A 22 -9.75 4.25 -3.22
CA GLY A 22 -8.92 3.25 -2.57
C GLY A 22 -7.43 3.60 -2.60
N TRP A 23 -6.88 3.98 -3.74
CA TRP A 23 -5.47 4.42 -3.82
C TRP A 23 -5.22 5.69 -3.00
N LEU A 24 -6.14 6.67 -3.08
CA LEU A 24 -6.03 7.90 -2.29
C LEU A 24 -6.04 7.60 -0.78
N LEU A 25 -7.01 6.82 -0.30
CA LEU A 25 -7.12 6.46 1.11
C LEU A 25 -5.95 5.61 1.58
N ALA A 26 -5.48 4.65 0.76
CA ALA A 26 -4.32 3.84 1.07
C ALA A 26 -3.05 4.69 1.19
N ALA A 27 -2.85 5.65 0.28
CA ALA A 27 -1.74 6.59 0.35
C ALA A 27 -1.85 7.47 1.59
N LEU A 28 -2.99 8.15 1.81
CA LEU A 28 -3.21 8.98 3.00
C LEU A 28 -3.03 8.18 4.30
N GLY A 29 -3.46 6.92 4.32
CA GLY A 29 -3.29 6.03 5.46
C GLY A 29 -1.84 5.62 5.69
N TYR A 30 -1.08 5.38 4.62
CA TYR A 30 0.32 4.98 4.73
C TYR A 30 1.23 6.12 5.21
N TRP A 31 1.07 7.32 4.66
CA TRP A 31 1.80 8.52 5.08
C TRP A 31 1.15 9.24 6.27
N GLY A 32 -0.04 8.84 6.67
CA GLY A 32 -0.71 9.33 7.88
C GLY A 32 -0.09 8.78 9.16
N ALA A 33 -0.47 9.36 10.30
CA ALA A 33 0.01 8.90 11.59
C ALA A 33 -0.51 7.49 11.92
N TRP A 34 0.40 6.58 12.23
CA TRP A 34 0.13 5.26 12.80
C TRP A 34 0.22 5.29 14.32
N VAL A 35 1.19 6.06 14.82
CA VAL A 35 1.35 6.34 16.25
C VAL A 35 1.19 7.82 16.45
N TRP A 36 0.45 8.18 17.50
CA TRP A 36 0.29 9.54 17.97
C TRP A 36 0.68 9.58 19.43
N ALA A 37 1.72 10.31 19.77
CA ALA A 37 2.14 10.50 21.15
C ALA A 37 1.92 11.95 21.59
N ALA A 38 0.95 12.16 22.49
CA ALA A 38 0.81 13.42 23.20
C ALA A 38 1.68 13.35 24.48
N PRO A 39 2.22 14.46 25.00
CA PRO A 39 2.03 15.85 24.57
C PRO A 39 3.02 16.34 23.50
N VAL A 40 3.97 15.49 23.08
CA VAL A 40 5.10 15.87 22.23
C VAL A 40 4.70 16.11 20.76
N GLY A 41 3.44 15.77 20.40
CA GLY A 41 2.96 15.91 19.02
C GLY A 41 3.69 15.01 18.01
N LEU A 42 4.39 13.97 18.49
CA LEU A 42 5.12 13.04 17.65
C LEU A 42 4.15 12.20 16.82
N ARG A 43 4.35 12.23 15.52
CA ARG A 43 3.60 11.43 14.55
C ARG A 43 4.56 10.46 13.88
N VAL A 44 4.31 9.17 14.02
CA VAL A 44 5.07 8.14 13.29
C VAL A 44 4.21 7.64 12.14
N PRO A 45 4.51 7.99 10.89
CA PRO A 45 3.83 7.45 9.71
C PRO A 45 4.26 6.00 9.45
N GLY A 46 3.48 5.31 8.59
CA GLY A 46 3.77 3.91 8.24
C GLY A 46 5.16 3.68 7.64
N ILE A 47 5.67 4.65 6.88
CA ILE A 47 7.00 4.58 6.28
C ILE A 47 8.10 4.57 7.35
N ASP A 48 7.96 5.38 8.39
CA ASP A 48 8.97 5.50 9.44
C ASP A 48 8.99 4.25 10.34
N LEU A 49 7.87 3.51 10.43
CA LEU A 49 7.84 2.25 11.18
C LEU A 49 8.84 1.22 10.60
N ALA A 50 9.11 1.25 9.29
CA ALA A 50 10.13 0.38 8.69
C ALA A 50 11.52 0.65 9.26
N GLU A 51 11.83 1.89 9.62
CA GLU A 51 13.10 2.26 10.26
C GLU A 51 13.03 2.11 11.78
N TYR A 52 11.91 2.50 12.39
CA TYR A 52 11.70 2.45 13.83
C TYR A 52 11.84 1.05 14.41
N VAL A 53 11.32 0.05 13.70
CA VAL A 53 11.34 -1.35 14.15
C VAL A 53 12.75 -1.89 14.41
N LYS A 54 13.77 -1.35 13.75
CA LYS A 54 15.18 -1.74 13.94
C LYS A 54 15.74 -1.37 15.33
N PHE A 55 15.15 -0.35 15.95
CA PHE A 55 15.61 0.16 17.24
C PHE A 55 14.88 -0.46 18.44
N ILE A 56 13.80 -1.22 18.19
CA ILE A 56 13.02 -1.87 19.24
C ILE A 56 13.79 -3.07 19.79
N ALA A 57 14.06 -3.08 21.09
CA ALA A 57 14.88 -4.09 21.74
C ALA A 57 14.34 -5.52 21.54
N GLU A 58 13.03 -5.71 21.66
CA GLU A 58 12.34 -7.00 21.53
C GLU A 58 12.45 -7.57 20.09
N VAL A 59 12.55 -6.69 19.10
CA VAL A 59 12.78 -7.10 17.70
C VAL A 59 14.25 -7.47 17.50
N ARG A 60 15.17 -6.66 18.01
CA ARG A 60 16.61 -6.93 17.92
C ARG A 60 17.02 -8.22 18.61
N ASN A 61 16.41 -8.52 19.75
CA ASN A 61 16.69 -9.72 20.54
C ASN A 61 15.91 -10.95 20.03
N GLY A 62 15.14 -10.81 18.96
CA GLY A 62 14.37 -11.91 18.35
C GLY A 62 13.14 -12.37 19.14
N GLN A 63 12.75 -11.67 20.20
CA GLN A 63 11.50 -11.94 20.94
C GLN A 63 10.28 -11.69 20.08
N ILE A 64 10.31 -10.61 19.28
CA ILE A 64 9.31 -10.32 18.26
C ILE A 64 9.95 -10.61 16.89
N ARG A 65 9.50 -11.68 16.23
CA ARG A 65 9.93 -11.99 14.87
C ARG A 65 9.23 -11.05 13.88
N LEU A 66 9.91 -9.98 13.52
CA LEU A 66 9.42 -8.97 12.62
C LEU A 66 10.55 -8.41 11.78
N THR A 67 10.30 -8.21 10.51
CA THR A 67 11.23 -7.58 9.58
C THR A 67 10.70 -6.23 9.12
N ARG A 68 11.59 -5.29 8.86
CA ARG A 68 11.26 -3.92 8.44
C ARG A 68 10.45 -3.87 7.15
N GLU A 69 10.71 -4.81 6.24
CA GLU A 69 10.09 -4.86 4.91
C GLU A 69 8.57 -5.02 4.98
N VAL A 70 8.05 -5.57 6.07
CA VAL A 70 6.60 -5.72 6.28
C VAL A 70 5.88 -4.38 6.16
N PHE A 71 6.48 -3.29 6.66
CA PHE A 71 5.89 -1.96 6.57
C PHE A 71 6.02 -1.30 5.18
N LEU A 72 6.82 -1.87 4.27
CA LEU A 72 6.94 -1.40 2.89
C LEU A 72 5.93 -2.08 1.93
N PHE A 73 5.28 -3.18 2.35
CA PHE A 73 4.29 -3.87 1.53
C PHE A 73 3.15 -2.97 1.00
N PRO A 74 2.62 -1.99 1.76
CA PRO A 74 1.60 -1.08 1.24
C PRO A 74 2.07 -0.27 0.03
N LEU A 75 3.33 0.17 -0.01
CA LEU A 75 3.89 0.87 -1.17
C LEU A 75 3.94 -0.03 -2.39
N VAL A 76 4.35 -1.30 -2.21
CA VAL A 76 4.34 -2.31 -3.27
C VAL A 76 2.91 -2.50 -3.80
N ALA A 77 1.93 -2.65 -2.90
CA ALA A 77 0.53 -2.86 -3.31
C ALA A 77 -0.05 -1.67 -4.06
N ILE A 78 0.19 -0.45 -3.58
CA ILE A 78 -0.29 0.77 -4.24
C ILE A 78 0.37 0.88 -5.63
N SER A 79 1.70 0.81 -5.72
CA SER A 79 2.44 0.96 -6.97
C SER A 79 2.09 -0.12 -8.00
N LEU A 80 2.12 -1.41 -7.62
CA LEU A 80 1.79 -2.50 -8.53
C LEU A 80 0.32 -2.50 -8.96
N SER A 81 -0.62 -2.21 -8.04
CA SER A 81 -2.04 -2.11 -8.42
C SER A 81 -2.30 -0.95 -9.38
N MET A 82 -1.65 0.21 -9.19
CA MET A 82 -1.68 1.30 -10.15
C MET A 82 -1.17 0.85 -11.52
N SER A 83 -0.01 0.19 -11.57
CA SER A 83 0.60 -0.30 -12.82
C SER A 83 -0.27 -1.33 -13.53
N LEU A 84 -0.93 -2.22 -12.80
CA LEU A 84 -1.79 -3.27 -13.35
C LEU A 84 -3.14 -2.76 -13.83
N LEU A 85 -3.69 -1.73 -13.18
CA LEU A 85 -5.06 -1.29 -13.40
C LEU A 85 -5.16 0.01 -14.19
N ALA A 86 -4.17 0.92 -14.13
CA ALA A 86 -4.26 2.25 -14.74
C ALA A 86 -4.61 2.22 -16.23
N GLN A 87 -3.99 1.31 -17.00
CA GLN A 87 -4.18 1.21 -18.45
C GLN A 87 -5.38 0.33 -18.87
N ARG A 88 -6.19 -0.13 -17.91
CA ARG A 88 -7.37 -0.96 -18.19
C ARG A 88 -8.51 -0.15 -18.76
N SER A 89 -9.01 -0.58 -19.92
CA SER A 89 -10.19 0.04 -20.56
C SER A 89 -11.46 -0.09 -19.74
N GLU A 90 -11.56 -1.16 -18.96
CA GLU A 90 -12.68 -1.49 -18.11
C GLU A 90 -12.93 -0.44 -17.01
N LEU A 91 -11.89 0.25 -16.56
CA LEU A 91 -12.01 1.36 -15.61
C LEU A 91 -12.56 2.65 -16.24
N ARG A 92 -12.72 2.71 -17.57
CA ARG A 92 -13.29 3.87 -18.26
C ARG A 92 -12.61 5.21 -17.93
N LEU A 93 -11.33 5.16 -17.55
CA LEU A 93 -10.56 6.35 -17.26
C LEU A 93 -10.17 7.09 -18.54
N PRO A 94 -10.18 8.44 -18.54
CA PRO A 94 -9.59 9.22 -19.63
C PRO A 94 -8.10 8.87 -19.81
N SER A 95 -7.60 8.95 -21.06
CA SER A 95 -6.21 8.57 -21.37
C SER A 95 -5.18 9.36 -20.54
N VAL A 96 -5.39 10.64 -20.36
CA VAL A 96 -4.52 11.49 -19.52
C VAL A 96 -4.43 10.96 -18.07
N LEU A 97 -5.58 10.63 -17.48
CA LEU A 97 -5.62 10.12 -16.11
C LEU A 97 -4.96 8.72 -15.99
N ARG A 98 -5.11 7.87 -17.01
CA ARG A 98 -4.42 6.57 -17.07
C ARG A 98 -2.91 6.73 -16.99
N TRP A 99 -2.36 7.64 -17.82
CA TRP A 99 -0.93 7.92 -17.84
C TRP A 99 -0.46 8.58 -16.53
N LEU A 100 -1.25 9.51 -16.01
CA LEU A 100 -0.94 10.16 -14.72
C LEU A 100 -0.86 9.14 -13.58
N ILE A 101 -1.85 8.24 -13.46
CA ILE A 101 -1.85 7.19 -12.43
C ILE A 101 -0.66 6.26 -12.61
N ASN A 102 -0.38 5.85 -13.85
CA ASN A 102 0.77 4.99 -14.13
C ASN A 102 2.10 5.67 -13.79
N LEU A 103 2.22 6.96 -14.07
CA LEU A 103 3.40 7.76 -13.72
C LEU A 103 3.54 7.92 -12.20
N LEU A 104 2.43 8.11 -11.47
CA LEU A 104 2.41 8.19 -10.01
C LEU A 104 2.83 6.88 -9.32
N ALA A 105 2.71 5.73 -9.99
CA ALA A 105 3.22 4.47 -9.46
C ALA A 105 4.74 4.49 -9.24
N ILE A 106 5.48 5.29 -10.03
CA ILE A 106 6.95 5.41 -9.92
C ILE A 106 7.37 6.09 -8.61
N PRO A 107 6.94 7.31 -8.27
CA PRO A 107 7.33 7.94 -7.00
C PRO A 107 6.85 7.14 -5.78
N VAL A 108 5.72 6.43 -5.86
CA VAL A 108 5.30 5.51 -4.79
C VAL A 108 6.31 4.36 -4.63
N ALA A 109 6.82 3.81 -5.72
CA ALA A 109 7.88 2.79 -5.67
C ALA A 109 9.19 3.36 -5.13
N LEU A 110 9.60 4.56 -5.58
CA LEU A 110 10.80 5.23 -5.13
C LEU A 110 10.79 5.57 -3.64
N ALA A 111 9.62 5.74 -3.03
CA ALA A 111 9.49 5.95 -1.59
C ALA A 111 10.00 4.76 -0.75
N MET A 112 10.22 3.58 -1.36
CA MET A 112 10.87 2.45 -0.68
C MET A 112 12.39 2.59 -0.58
N LEU A 113 13.00 3.54 -1.27
CA LEU A 113 14.45 3.70 -1.24
C LEU A 113 14.96 4.16 0.13
N PRO A 114 16.18 3.75 0.52
CA PRO A 114 16.83 4.28 1.70
C PRO A 114 17.18 5.77 1.52
N PRO A 115 17.48 6.49 2.61
CA PRO A 115 17.80 7.93 2.53
C PRO A 115 18.96 8.28 1.61
N ALA A 116 19.94 7.38 1.46
CA ALA A 116 21.07 7.55 0.55
C ALA A 116 20.99 6.57 -0.62
N TRP A 117 21.09 7.08 -1.84
CA TRP A 117 20.92 6.31 -3.08
C TRP A 117 22.26 5.93 -3.72
N THR A 118 23.21 5.50 -2.90
CA THR A 118 24.51 5.02 -3.43
C THR A 118 24.38 3.56 -3.85
N PRO A 119 25.01 3.14 -4.97
CA PRO A 119 24.95 1.74 -5.41
C PRO A 119 25.40 0.75 -4.34
N SER A 120 26.42 1.13 -3.56
CA SER A 120 26.92 0.33 -2.45
C SER A 120 25.87 0.10 -1.36
N LEU A 121 25.08 1.12 -1.01
CA LEU A 121 24.04 0.99 0.01
C LEU A 121 22.85 0.18 -0.51
N LEU A 122 22.43 0.42 -1.75
CA LEU A 122 21.27 -0.26 -2.36
C LEU A 122 21.46 -1.78 -2.48
N THR A 123 22.70 -2.25 -2.55
CA THR A 123 23.04 -3.69 -2.67
C THR A 123 23.39 -4.36 -1.35
N THR A 124 23.36 -3.63 -0.23
CA THR A 124 23.62 -4.23 1.09
C THR A 124 22.52 -5.24 1.47
N PRO A 125 22.83 -6.26 2.28
CA PRO A 125 21.84 -7.24 2.76
C PRO A 125 20.63 -6.59 3.44
N GLU A 126 20.82 -5.41 4.04
CA GLU A 126 19.77 -4.66 4.70
C GLU A 126 18.75 -4.08 3.72
N PHE A 127 19.21 -3.55 2.56
CA PHE A 127 18.36 -2.79 1.65
C PHE A 127 18.02 -3.51 0.35
N ILE A 128 18.70 -4.61 0.01
CA ILE A 128 18.55 -5.31 -1.26
C ILE A 128 17.09 -5.73 -1.53
N LYS A 129 16.35 -6.20 -0.51
CA LYS A 129 14.97 -6.64 -0.68
C LYS A 129 14.04 -5.50 -1.10
N GLN A 130 14.16 -4.33 -0.45
CA GLN A 130 13.36 -3.15 -0.81
C GLN A 130 13.77 -2.57 -2.16
N THR A 131 15.08 -2.60 -2.48
CA THR A 131 15.60 -2.18 -3.79
C THR A 131 15.04 -3.06 -4.92
N VAL A 132 15.01 -4.38 -4.72
CA VAL A 132 14.39 -5.31 -5.68
C VAL A 132 12.89 -5.07 -5.79
N ALA A 133 12.18 -4.90 -4.68
CA ALA A 133 10.75 -4.59 -4.69
C ALA A 133 10.44 -3.30 -5.45
N MET A 134 11.21 -2.25 -5.20
CA MET A 134 11.13 -0.98 -5.93
C MET A 134 11.39 -1.19 -7.43
N ALA A 135 12.44 -1.90 -7.81
CA ALA A 135 12.77 -2.17 -9.21
C ALA A 135 11.64 -2.93 -9.92
N ILE A 136 11.05 -3.94 -9.26
CA ILE A 136 9.88 -4.68 -9.78
C ILE A 136 8.71 -3.72 -10.02
N CYS A 137 8.41 -2.81 -9.10
CA CYS A 137 7.34 -1.83 -9.24
C CYS A 137 7.59 -0.87 -10.41
N ILE A 138 8.82 -0.37 -10.59
CA ILE A 138 9.18 0.51 -11.70
C ILE A 138 9.09 -0.22 -13.05
N VAL A 139 9.61 -1.45 -13.12
CA VAL A 139 9.48 -2.29 -14.33
C VAL A 139 8.00 -2.55 -14.66
N ALA A 140 7.17 -2.84 -13.65
CA ALA A 140 5.75 -3.02 -13.83
C ALA A 140 5.07 -1.75 -14.38
N ALA A 141 5.45 -0.57 -13.90
CA ALA A 141 4.94 0.69 -14.42
C ALA A 141 5.32 0.88 -15.90
N GLY A 142 6.56 0.59 -16.27
CA GLY A 142 7.02 0.61 -17.67
C GLY A 142 6.29 -0.40 -18.57
N LEU A 143 6.01 -1.59 -18.05
CA LEU A 143 5.30 -2.66 -18.77
C LEU A 143 3.77 -2.54 -18.74
N SER A 144 3.21 -1.57 -18.02
CA SER A 144 1.76 -1.39 -17.85
C SER A 144 1.03 -1.33 -19.20
N TYR A 145 1.45 -0.45 -20.09
CA TYR A 145 0.82 -0.27 -21.41
C TYR A 145 1.14 -1.42 -22.38
N PRO A 146 2.42 -1.81 -22.63
CA PRO A 146 2.73 -2.80 -23.65
C PRO A 146 2.28 -4.22 -23.28
N LEU A 147 2.35 -4.58 -22.00
CA LEU A 147 2.17 -5.96 -21.54
C LEU A 147 1.01 -6.15 -20.57
N LEU A 148 1.02 -5.44 -19.42
CA LEU A 148 0.11 -5.75 -18.32
C LEU A 148 -1.36 -5.49 -18.67
N ARG A 149 -1.67 -4.51 -19.50
CA ARG A 149 -3.04 -4.27 -19.99
C ARG A 149 -3.63 -5.45 -20.77
N ARG A 150 -2.77 -6.33 -21.34
CA ARG A 150 -3.21 -7.50 -22.12
C ARG A 150 -3.51 -8.73 -21.26
N MET A 151 -3.10 -8.72 -19.99
CA MET A 151 -3.41 -9.81 -19.07
C MET A 151 -4.93 -9.98 -18.92
N PRO A 152 -5.46 -11.19 -18.73
CA PRO A 152 -6.87 -11.38 -18.40
C PRO A 152 -7.26 -10.57 -17.15
N LEU A 153 -8.41 -9.90 -17.20
CA LEU A 153 -8.87 -9.06 -16.08
C LEU A 153 -8.97 -9.85 -14.77
N THR A 154 -9.46 -11.10 -14.85
CA THR A 154 -9.58 -11.98 -13.67
C THR A 154 -8.22 -12.22 -13.01
N VAL A 155 -7.17 -12.48 -13.80
CA VAL A 155 -5.80 -12.69 -13.28
C VAL A 155 -5.31 -11.44 -12.56
N SER A 156 -5.47 -10.26 -13.20
CA SER A 156 -5.08 -8.99 -12.57
C SER A 156 -5.89 -8.69 -11.31
N ALA A 157 -7.19 -9.01 -11.32
CA ALA A 157 -8.08 -8.80 -10.18
C ALA A 157 -7.68 -9.66 -8.97
N ILE A 158 -7.41 -10.94 -9.21
CA ILE A 158 -6.97 -11.88 -8.16
C ILE A 158 -5.61 -11.44 -7.62
N PHE A 159 -4.65 -11.12 -8.50
CA PHE A 159 -3.33 -10.68 -8.08
C PHE A 159 -3.39 -9.40 -7.22
N VAL A 160 -4.14 -8.38 -7.66
CA VAL A 160 -4.33 -7.13 -6.92
C VAL A 160 -5.02 -7.39 -5.59
N ALA A 161 -6.04 -8.27 -5.55
CA ALA A 161 -6.73 -8.60 -4.30
C ALA A 161 -5.79 -9.30 -3.29
N ILE A 162 -5.02 -10.30 -3.73
CA ILE A 162 -4.03 -10.98 -2.87
C ILE A 162 -3.00 -9.98 -2.35
N LEU A 163 -2.45 -9.16 -3.24
CA LEU A 163 -1.44 -8.17 -2.90
C LEU A 163 -1.98 -7.14 -1.89
N ALA A 164 -3.18 -6.61 -2.11
CA ALA A 164 -3.82 -5.66 -1.22
C ALA A 164 -4.11 -6.28 0.15
N LEU A 165 -4.63 -7.52 0.19
CA LEU A 165 -4.90 -8.22 1.45
C LEU A 165 -3.61 -8.56 2.21
N ALA A 166 -2.56 -9.01 1.54
CA ALA A 166 -1.26 -9.24 2.17
C ALA A 166 -0.70 -7.93 2.75
N SER A 167 -0.80 -6.83 1.99
CA SER A 167 -0.33 -5.50 2.38
C SER A 167 -1.20 -4.82 3.45
N LEU A 168 -2.38 -5.36 3.71
CA LEU A 168 -3.21 -5.00 4.85
C LEU A 168 -2.84 -5.83 6.08
N VAL A 169 -2.88 -7.15 5.96
CA VAL A 169 -2.76 -8.06 7.10
C VAL A 169 -1.36 -8.01 7.72
N LEU A 170 -0.31 -8.03 6.89
CA LEU A 170 1.06 -8.10 7.39
C LEU A 170 1.47 -6.85 8.19
N PRO A 171 1.39 -5.61 7.66
CA PRO A 171 1.84 -4.43 8.40
C PRO A 171 0.93 -4.09 9.57
N VAL A 172 -0.39 -4.30 9.47
CA VAL A 172 -1.30 -4.02 10.58
C VAL A 172 -1.08 -5.02 11.72
N SER A 173 -0.92 -6.31 11.42
CA SER A 173 -0.61 -7.31 12.46
C SER A 173 0.77 -7.07 13.09
N ALA A 174 1.76 -6.64 12.29
CA ALA A 174 3.07 -6.25 12.78
C ALA A 174 2.98 -5.05 13.72
N PHE A 175 2.23 -4.02 13.33
CA PHE A 175 2.01 -2.83 14.14
C PHE A 175 1.34 -3.15 15.48
N LEU A 176 0.32 -4.01 15.49
CA LEU A 176 -0.34 -4.43 16.72
C LEU A 176 0.63 -5.16 17.69
N LYS A 177 1.58 -5.94 17.17
CA LYS A 177 2.63 -6.58 17.98
C LYS A 177 3.61 -5.58 18.60
N LEU A 178 3.82 -4.43 17.94
CA LEU A 178 4.72 -3.39 18.42
C LEU A 178 4.10 -2.47 19.48
N ARG A 179 2.80 -2.59 19.75
CA ARG A 179 2.11 -1.72 20.69
C ARG A 179 2.75 -1.75 22.08
N ILE A 180 2.93 -2.93 22.66
CA ILE A 180 3.50 -3.08 24.00
C ILE A 180 4.93 -2.51 24.09
N PRO A 181 5.87 -2.83 23.18
CA PRO A 181 7.17 -2.17 23.15
C PRO A 181 7.11 -0.65 23.00
N LEU A 182 6.20 -0.13 22.16
CA LEU A 182 6.04 1.30 21.96
C LEU A 182 5.52 1.98 23.25
N ASP A 183 4.53 1.40 23.92
CA ASP A 183 4.04 1.90 25.21
C ASP A 183 5.18 1.97 26.25
N ALA A 184 6.05 0.95 26.28
CA ALA A 184 7.21 0.92 27.18
C ALA A 184 8.26 2.00 26.83
N ILE A 185 8.53 2.24 25.54
CA ILE A 185 9.49 3.26 25.08
C ILE A 185 8.99 4.67 25.44
N TYR A 186 7.70 4.93 25.28
CA TYR A 186 7.10 6.25 25.54
C TYR A 186 6.70 6.46 27.02
N GLY A 187 6.71 5.39 27.84
CA GLY A 187 6.34 5.45 29.25
C GLY A 187 4.83 5.65 29.52
N HIS A 188 4.01 5.60 28.49
CA HIS A 188 2.55 5.70 28.55
C HIS A 188 1.93 4.99 27.33
N PRO A 189 0.65 4.58 27.43
CA PRO A 189 -0.06 4.04 26.26
C PRO A 189 -0.04 5.02 25.10
N VAL A 190 0.39 4.54 23.91
CA VAL A 190 0.38 5.35 22.69
C VAL A 190 -0.98 5.28 22.01
N ASP A 191 -1.46 6.40 21.51
CA ASP A 191 -2.70 6.47 20.77
C ASP A 191 -2.51 5.97 19.32
N PHE A 192 -3.52 5.24 18.84
CA PHE A 192 -3.56 4.85 17.43
C PHE A 192 -3.95 6.04 16.56
N GLY A 193 -3.11 6.31 15.57
CA GLY A 193 -3.44 7.27 14.53
C GLY A 193 -4.50 6.74 13.56
N SER A 194 -4.99 7.62 12.71
CA SER A 194 -5.94 7.26 11.63
C SER A 194 -5.30 6.49 10.48
N GLY A 195 -3.97 6.45 10.41
CA GLY A 195 -3.20 5.83 9.33
C GLY A 195 -3.60 4.38 9.02
N PRO A 196 -3.54 3.44 9.99
CA PRO A 196 -3.91 2.05 9.77
C PRO A 196 -5.37 1.86 9.32
N ILE A 197 -6.29 2.70 9.81
CA ILE A 197 -7.72 2.63 9.45
C ILE A 197 -7.91 3.05 7.99
N LEU A 198 -7.34 4.19 7.59
CA LEU A 198 -7.44 4.69 6.22
C LEU A 198 -6.76 3.74 5.23
N LEU A 199 -5.59 3.20 5.58
CA LEU A 199 -4.90 2.19 4.79
C LEU A 199 -5.78 0.95 4.59
N THR A 200 -6.40 0.47 5.67
CA THR A 200 -7.30 -0.70 5.63
C THR A 200 -8.45 -0.47 4.67
N ILE A 201 -9.19 0.63 4.84
CA ILE A 201 -10.32 0.97 3.96
C ILE A 201 -9.85 1.11 2.52
N GLY A 202 -8.73 1.81 2.29
CA GLY A 202 -8.17 2.02 0.97
C GLY A 202 -7.81 0.72 0.27
N LEU A 203 -7.08 -0.18 0.93
CA LEU A 203 -6.68 -1.47 0.35
C LEU A 203 -7.87 -2.42 0.12
N LEU A 204 -8.89 -2.39 0.97
CA LEU A 204 -10.13 -3.15 0.75
C LEU A 204 -10.89 -2.65 -0.49
N LEU A 205 -10.93 -1.35 -0.73
CA LEU A 205 -11.52 -0.78 -1.95
C LEU A 205 -10.70 -1.15 -3.18
N VAL A 206 -9.37 -1.11 -3.10
CA VAL A 206 -8.47 -1.55 -4.20
C VAL A 206 -8.64 -3.03 -4.49
N ALA A 207 -8.77 -3.89 -3.48
CA ALA A 207 -8.97 -5.33 -3.65
C ALA A 207 -10.33 -5.65 -4.28
N SER A 208 -11.40 -5.01 -3.82
CA SER A 208 -12.77 -5.33 -4.23
C SER A 208 -13.14 -4.79 -5.62
N SER A 209 -12.58 -3.64 -6.02
CA SER A 209 -12.92 -2.98 -7.28
C SER A 209 -12.69 -3.86 -8.52
N PRO A 210 -11.51 -4.43 -8.78
CA PRO A 210 -11.25 -5.27 -9.95
C PRO A 210 -12.01 -6.60 -9.90
N LEU A 211 -12.30 -7.12 -8.70
CA LEU A 211 -13.14 -8.32 -8.54
C LEU A 211 -14.59 -8.05 -8.96
N LEU A 212 -15.13 -6.88 -8.63
CA LEU A 212 -16.45 -6.46 -9.10
C LEU A 212 -16.48 -6.30 -10.63
N LEU A 213 -15.42 -5.76 -11.23
CA LEU A 213 -15.29 -5.66 -12.69
C LEU A 213 -15.25 -7.04 -13.34
N ALA A 214 -14.50 -7.99 -12.78
CA ALA A 214 -14.38 -9.35 -13.32
C ALA A 214 -15.70 -10.14 -13.25
N ARG A 215 -16.53 -9.91 -12.22
CA ARG A 215 -17.85 -10.55 -12.07
C ARG A 215 -18.94 -10.02 -13.02
N ARG A 216 -18.75 -8.83 -13.58
CA ARG A 216 -19.71 -8.19 -14.49
C ARG A 216 -19.52 -8.59 -15.95
N ARG A 217 -18.52 -9.38 -16.27
CA ARG A 217 -18.26 -10.00 -17.58
C ARG A 217 -18.77 -11.44 -17.62
#